data_43d14c09308e7db8a8cede156b8fd819
#
_entry.id   43d14c09308e7db8a8cede156b8fd819
#
_cell.length_a   1.000
_cell.length_b   1.000
_cell.length_c   1.000
_cell.angle_alpha   90.00
_cell.angle_beta   90.00
_cell.angle_gamma   90.00
#
_symmetry.space_group_name_H-M   'P 1'
#
loop_
_entity.id
_entity.type
_entity.pdbx_description
1 polymer ?
#
loop_
_entity_poly.entity_id
_entity_poly.type
_entity_poly.pdbx_seq_one_letter_code
_entity_poly.pdbx_strand_id
1 'polypeptide(L)'
;MQLFDTHTHFDVADFDLDRQHLAEQAKRVGVDALVLIGFVESRFDDLIQTHQQLQYWENVPSSYLAPGLHPFYIEQHQPEHLQRLEQVLEQHDCVAVGEIGLDTFLKQHKQPELFAKQQYYFIEQLVLATQYQKPVLLHIRKAHAETLAILKAQKFKLGGIAHAFSGGVEEAKALVKLGFKIGVTGQITNPNAKKLHQVVQAIGSENLVIETDCPDMTPLCCQTSTEHRTRNTPVNLPYVLEGLNQVLNMESEKLAQRLWENSLHALNLPVNHKGI
;
A
#
# COMPACT_ATOMS: atom_id res chain seq x y z
N MET A 1 11.23 18.17 -3.46
CA MET A 1 10.21 17.51 -2.62
C MET A 1 10.60 16.05 -2.47
N GLN A 2 10.36 15.46 -1.31
CA GLN A 2 10.56 14.03 -1.08
C GLN A 2 9.20 13.35 -1.06
N LEU A 3 9.03 12.27 -1.84
CA LEU A 3 7.80 11.50 -1.93
C LEU A 3 8.08 10.04 -1.55
N PHE A 4 7.13 9.43 -0.84
CA PHE A 4 7.18 8.04 -0.44
C PHE A 4 5.99 7.31 -1.08
N ASP A 5 6.29 6.37 -1.98
CA ASP A 5 5.28 5.48 -2.56
C ASP A 5 5.05 4.31 -1.58
N THR A 6 3.96 4.37 -0.83
CA THR A 6 3.71 3.42 0.25
C THR A 6 3.17 2.07 -0.21
N HIS A 7 2.90 1.90 -1.51
CA HIS A 7 2.37 0.64 -2.04
C HIS A 7 2.67 0.47 -3.53
N THR A 8 3.56 -0.47 -3.86
CA THR A 8 3.88 -0.81 -5.25
C THR A 8 4.04 -2.31 -5.44
N HIS A 9 3.60 -2.82 -6.58
CA HIS A 9 3.98 -4.15 -7.08
C HIS A 9 5.08 -4.01 -8.15
N PHE A 10 6.12 -3.26 -7.85
CA PHE A 10 7.19 -2.94 -8.80
C PHE A 10 8.11 -4.14 -9.10
N ASP A 11 7.90 -5.26 -8.41
CA ASP A 11 8.57 -6.56 -8.61
C ASP A 11 7.98 -7.40 -9.75
N VAL A 12 6.76 -7.09 -10.24
CA VAL A 12 6.09 -7.92 -11.25
C VAL A 12 6.73 -7.82 -12.62
N ALA A 13 6.49 -8.86 -13.45
CA ALA A 13 7.08 -9.01 -14.78
C ALA A 13 6.77 -7.85 -15.74
N ASP A 14 5.70 -7.10 -15.49
CA ASP A 14 5.36 -5.89 -16.26
C ASP A 14 6.53 -4.88 -16.31
N PHE A 15 7.47 -4.94 -15.35
CA PHE A 15 8.61 -4.03 -15.23
C PHE A 15 9.97 -4.64 -15.60
N ASP A 16 10.05 -5.92 -15.93
CA ASP A 16 11.34 -6.61 -16.14
C ASP A 16 12.24 -5.95 -17.19
N LEU A 17 11.64 -5.36 -18.22
CA LEU A 17 12.40 -4.76 -19.32
C LEU A 17 12.91 -3.35 -19.01
N ASP A 18 12.31 -2.62 -18.07
CA ASP A 18 12.59 -1.20 -17.87
C ASP A 18 12.60 -0.77 -16.39
N ARG A 19 12.59 -1.73 -15.44
CA ARG A 19 12.52 -1.47 -14.00
C ARG A 19 13.59 -0.49 -13.52
N GLN A 20 14.87 -0.70 -13.87
CA GLN A 20 15.94 0.19 -13.45
C GLN A 20 15.74 1.61 -13.99
N HIS A 21 15.43 1.74 -15.27
CA HIS A 21 15.17 3.03 -15.90
C HIS A 21 14.00 3.78 -15.25
N LEU A 22 12.91 3.08 -14.95
CA LEU A 22 11.74 3.66 -14.25
C LEU A 22 12.08 4.04 -12.81
N ALA A 23 12.90 3.27 -12.10
CA ALA A 23 13.36 3.61 -10.77
C ALA A 23 14.20 4.89 -10.76
N GLU A 24 15.14 5.03 -11.73
CA GLU A 24 15.92 6.26 -11.91
C GLU A 24 15.02 7.46 -12.25
N GLN A 25 14.01 7.27 -13.10
CA GLN A 25 13.05 8.32 -13.42
C GLN A 25 12.21 8.71 -12.19
N ALA A 26 11.74 7.73 -11.41
CA ALA A 26 11.00 7.96 -10.17
C ALA A 26 11.82 8.81 -9.19
N LYS A 27 13.11 8.49 -9.03
CA LYS A 27 14.04 9.29 -8.20
C LYS A 27 14.17 10.72 -8.70
N ARG A 28 14.29 10.94 -10.01
CA ARG A 28 14.39 12.30 -10.61
C ARG A 28 13.15 13.16 -10.38
N VAL A 29 11.98 12.55 -10.30
CA VAL A 29 10.72 13.29 -10.01
C VAL A 29 10.42 13.40 -8.52
N GLY A 30 11.35 12.98 -7.66
CA GLY A 30 11.28 13.17 -6.20
C GLY A 30 10.70 12.00 -5.43
N VAL A 31 10.51 10.82 -6.04
CA VAL A 31 10.19 9.59 -5.30
C VAL A 31 11.46 9.08 -4.66
N ASP A 32 11.60 9.26 -3.36
CA ASP A 32 12.81 8.92 -2.60
C ASP A 32 12.71 7.56 -1.91
N ALA A 33 11.51 7.05 -1.71
CA ALA A 33 11.27 5.76 -1.08
C ALA A 33 10.04 5.07 -1.69
N LEU A 34 10.04 3.72 -1.70
CA LEU A 34 8.91 2.89 -2.10
C LEU A 34 8.83 1.60 -1.27
N VAL A 35 7.62 1.08 -1.07
CA VAL A 35 7.39 -0.23 -0.46
C VAL A 35 7.04 -1.24 -1.54
N LEU A 36 7.79 -2.33 -1.60
CA LEU A 36 7.48 -3.50 -2.42
C LEU A 36 6.52 -4.42 -1.66
N ILE A 37 5.39 -4.75 -2.27
CA ILE A 37 4.28 -5.42 -1.61
C ILE A 37 4.12 -6.84 -2.11
N GLY A 38 4.11 -7.80 -1.17
CA GLY A 38 3.80 -9.20 -1.47
C GLY A 38 2.30 -9.43 -1.67
N PHE A 39 1.95 -10.46 -2.46
CA PHE A 39 0.55 -10.84 -2.69
C PHE A 39 0.32 -12.35 -2.78
N VAL A 40 1.31 -13.12 -3.23
CA VAL A 40 1.30 -14.59 -3.22
C VAL A 40 2.68 -15.12 -2.85
N GLU A 41 2.73 -16.27 -2.17
CA GLU A 41 3.97 -16.87 -1.68
C GLU A 41 4.98 -17.11 -2.80
N SER A 42 4.54 -17.61 -3.95
CA SER A 42 5.40 -17.92 -5.10
C SER A 42 6.16 -16.71 -5.68
N ARG A 43 5.81 -15.49 -5.27
CA ARG A 43 6.46 -14.25 -5.67
C ARG A 43 7.39 -13.66 -4.60
N PHE A 44 7.51 -14.27 -3.44
CA PHE A 44 8.34 -13.72 -2.36
C PHE A 44 9.83 -13.64 -2.75
N ASP A 45 10.33 -14.61 -3.50
CA ASP A 45 11.73 -14.58 -3.95
C ASP A 45 11.98 -13.47 -4.98
N ASP A 46 11.04 -13.22 -5.90
CA ASP A 46 11.11 -12.10 -6.85
C ASP A 46 11.02 -10.74 -6.15
N LEU A 47 10.16 -10.64 -5.13
CA LEU A 47 10.03 -9.45 -4.29
C LEU A 47 11.36 -9.12 -3.59
N ILE A 48 11.98 -10.12 -2.96
CA ILE A 48 13.27 -9.99 -2.28
C ILE A 48 14.38 -9.63 -3.29
N GLN A 49 14.42 -10.31 -4.42
CA GLN A 49 15.40 -10.03 -5.48
C GLN A 49 15.27 -8.61 -6.00
N THR A 50 14.05 -8.12 -6.25
CA THR A 50 13.82 -6.75 -6.69
C THR A 50 14.28 -5.73 -5.64
N HIS A 51 14.03 -6.00 -4.36
CA HIS A 51 14.54 -5.17 -3.26
C HIS A 51 16.07 -5.10 -3.27
N GLN A 52 16.75 -6.25 -3.40
CA GLN A 52 18.22 -6.31 -3.48
C GLN A 52 18.76 -5.54 -4.70
N GLN A 53 18.13 -5.65 -5.86
CA GLN A 53 18.49 -4.90 -7.06
C GLN A 53 18.38 -3.39 -6.83
N LEU A 54 17.27 -2.92 -6.24
CA LEU A 54 17.09 -1.50 -5.93
C LEU A 54 18.10 -0.99 -4.89
N GLN A 55 18.54 -1.82 -3.96
CA GLN A 55 19.62 -1.44 -3.03
C GLN A 55 20.99 -1.35 -3.69
N TYR A 56 21.21 -2.10 -4.77
CA TYR A 56 22.47 -2.11 -5.50
C TYR A 56 22.58 -0.97 -6.53
N TRP A 57 21.45 -0.56 -7.14
CA TRP A 57 21.46 0.51 -8.15
C TRP A 57 21.64 1.89 -7.51
N GLU A 58 22.36 2.75 -8.22
CA GLU A 58 22.53 4.15 -7.81
C GLU A 58 21.42 5.03 -8.37
N ASN A 59 21.13 6.13 -7.67
CA ASN A 59 20.14 7.14 -8.08
C ASN A 59 18.73 6.59 -8.28
N VAL A 60 18.33 5.63 -7.46
CA VAL A 60 16.98 5.06 -7.39
C VAL A 60 16.36 5.31 -6.02
N PRO A 61 15.02 5.16 -5.85
CA PRO A 61 14.39 5.23 -4.54
C PRO A 61 14.90 4.14 -3.58
N SER A 62 15.01 4.47 -2.30
CA SER A 62 15.16 3.44 -1.27
C SER A 62 13.96 2.50 -1.28
N SER A 63 14.17 1.20 -1.21
CA SER A 63 13.08 0.21 -1.19
C SER A 63 12.92 -0.44 0.18
N TYR A 64 11.70 -0.84 0.49
CA TYR A 64 11.31 -1.53 1.70
C TYR A 64 10.45 -2.74 1.36
N LEU A 65 10.49 -3.79 2.20
CA LEU A 65 9.74 -5.03 1.99
C LEU A 65 8.50 -5.09 2.89
N ALA A 66 7.37 -5.49 2.29
CA ALA A 66 6.15 -5.83 3.01
C ALA A 66 5.54 -7.11 2.41
N PRO A 67 6.05 -8.30 2.77
CA PRO A 67 5.49 -9.56 2.29
C PRO A 67 4.12 -9.84 2.92
N GLY A 68 3.21 -10.43 2.14
CA GLY A 68 1.88 -10.82 2.61
C GLY A 68 1.14 -11.71 1.62
N LEU A 69 0.04 -12.28 2.08
CA LEU A 69 -0.83 -13.20 1.33
C LEU A 69 -2.18 -12.51 1.09
N HIS A 70 -2.33 -11.95 -0.11
CA HIS A 70 -3.44 -11.11 -0.52
C HIS A 70 -4.76 -11.88 -0.63
N PRO A 71 -5.89 -11.38 -0.09
CA PRO A 71 -7.18 -12.09 -0.08
C PRO A 71 -7.76 -12.39 -1.46
N PHE A 72 -7.41 -11.62 -2.50
CA PHE A 72 -7.86 -11.88 -3.87
C PHE A 72 -7.40 -13.25 -4.38
N TYR A 73 -6.25 -13.71 -3.93
CA TYR A 73 -5.65 -15.00 -4.32
C TYR A 73 -5.93 -16.12 -3.33
N ILE A 74 -6.99 -16.01 -2.53
CA ILE A 74 -7.30 -16.91 -1.42
C ILE A 74 -7.40 -18.38 -1.82
N GLU A 75 -7.84 -18.67 -3.04
CA GLU A 75 -7.95 -20.04 -3.54
C GLU A 75 -6.57 -20.73 -3.66
N GLN A 76 -5.52 -19.95 -3.95
CA GLN A 76 -4.15 -20.42 -4.12
C GLN A 76 -3.41 -20.61 -2.79
N HIS A 77 -3.84 -19.94 -1.72
CA HIS A 77 -3.12 -19.98 -0.45
C HIS A 77 -3.24 -21.34 0.23
N GLN A 78 -2.10 -21.84 0.73
CA GLN A 78 -1.94 -23.07 1.49
C GLN A 78 -1.33 -22.76 2.86
N PRO A 79 -1.55 -23.61 3.90
CA PRO A 79 -1.01 -23.36 5.24
C PRO A 79 0.50 -23.14 5.27
N GLU A 80 1.24 -23.83 4.40
CA GLU A 80 2.71 -23.71 4.27
C GLU A 80 3.15 -22.32 3.84
N HIS A 81 2.27 -21.54 3.15
CA HIS A 81 2.57 -20.18 2.73
C HIS A 81 2.66 -19.22 3.93
N LEU A 82 1.93 -19.48 5.03
CA LEU A 82 2.08 -18.73 6.28
C LEU A 82 3.45 -19.00 6.94
N GLN A 83 3.91 -20.25 6.89
CA GLN A 83 5.25 -20.61 7.38
C GLN A 83 6.34 -19.93 6.54
N ARG A 84 6.16 -19.89 5.21
CA ARG A 84 7.09 -19.18 4.32
C ARG A 84 7.09 -17.68 4.58
N LEU A 85 5.92 -17.07 4.82
CA LEU A 85 5.82 -15.66 5.22
C LEU A 85 6.59 -15.40 6.52
N GLU A 86 6.42 -16.25 7.53
CA GLU A 86 7.15 -16.15 8.79
C GLU A 86 8.67 -16.22 8.59
N GLN A 87 9.16 -17.17 7.78
CA GLN A 87 10.59 -17.25 7.43
C GLN A 87 11.11 -15.96 6.77
N VAL A 88 10.34 -15.35 5.87
CA VAL A 88 10.73 -14.09 5.25
C VAL A 88 10.81 -12.96 6.28
N LEU A 89 9.85 -12.89 7.22
CA LEU A 89 9.87 -11.91 8.31
C LEU A 89 11.05 -12.07 9.26
N GLU A 90 11.51 -13.32 9.46
CA GLU A 90 12.70 -13.63 10.28
C GLU A 90 14.01 -13.26 9.59
N GLN A 91 14.10 -13.51 8.28
CA GLN A 91 15.36 -13.46 7.53
C GLN A 91 15.62 -12.10 6.89
N HIS A 92 14.59 -11.25 6.76
CA HIS A 92 14.68 -9.96 6.08
C HIS A 92 14.13 -8.82 6.94
N ASP A 93 14.69 -7.63 6.78
CA ASP A 93 14.18 -6.42 7.44
C ASP A 93 12.92 -5.92 6.71
N CYS A 94 11.78 -6.53 7.03
CA CYS A 94 10.49 -6.13 6.51
C CYS A 94 9.92 -4.95 7.32
N VAL A 95 9.34 -3.94 6.66
CA VAL A 95 8.77 -2.77 7.35
C VAL A 95 7.32 -2.98 7.75
N ALA A 96 6.61 -3.90 7.10
CA ALA A 96 5.20 -4.22 7.36
C ALA A 96 4.90 -5.66 6.93
N VAL A 97 3.72 -6.16 7.32
CA VAL A 97 3.12 -7.34 6.70
C VAL A 97 2.01 -6.88 5.75
N GLY A 98 2.12 -7.20 4.48
CA GLY A 98 1.16 -6.75 3.46
C GLY A 98 1.50 -7.25 2.05
N GLU A 99 0.48 -7.38 1.28
CA GLU A 99 -0.90 -6.91 1.40
C GLU A 99 -1.78 -8.01 2.02
N ILE A 100 -2.55 -7.66 3.04
CA ILE A 100 -3.42 -8.59 3.77
C ILE A 100 -4.80 -7.99 3.98
N GLY A 101 -5.80 -8.79 4.22
CA GLY A 101 -7.14 -8.26 4.52
C GLY A 101 -8.27 -9.08 3.93
N LEU A 102 -9.32 -8.38 3.44
CA LEU A 102 -10.55 -9.01 2.93
C LEU A 102 -11.01 -8.39 1.61
N ASP A 103 -11.36 -9.24 0.66
CA ASP A 103 -11.96 -8.86 -0.62
C ASP A 103 -13.22 -9.67 -0.91
N THR A 104 -14.38 -9.00 -0.95
CA THR A 104 -15.66 -9.61 -1.32
C THR A 104 -16.20 -9.05 -2.65
N PHE A 105 -15.31 -8.52 -3.50
CA PHE A 105 -15.72 -7.98 -4.81
C PHE A 105 -16.23 -9.07 -5.75
N LEU A 106 -15.48 -10.15 -5.89
CA LEU A 106 -15.88 -11.29 -6.70
C LEU A 106 -17.01 -12.07 -6.01
N LYS A 107 -17.96 -12.60 -6.81
CA LYS A 107 -19.09 -13.37 -6.27
C LYS A 107 -18.63 -14.62 -5.51
N GLN A 108 -17.60 -15.32 -6.01
CA GLN A 108 -17.03 -16.50 -5.37
C GLN A 108 -16.44 -16.20 -3.99
N HIS A 109 -15.81 -15.05 -3.81
CA HIS A 109 -15.23 -14.63 -2.53
C HIS A 109 -16.28 -14.37 -1.42
N LYS A 110 -17.58 -14.27 -1.81
CA LYS A 110 -18.67 -14.17 -0.85
C LYS A 110 -19.20 -15.53 -0.38
N GLN A 111 -18.75 -16.62 -1.00
CA GLN A 111 -19.12 -17.96 -0.53
C GLN A 111 -18.59 -18.18 0.88
N PRO A 112 -19.38 -18.75 1.79
CA PRO A 112 -19.02 -18.85 3.21
C PRO A 112 -17.66 -19.50 3.45
N GLU A 113 -17.30 -20.52 2.70
CA GLU A 113 -16.03 -21.25 2.83
C GLU A 113 -14.83 -20.38 2.43
N LEU A 114 -14.89 -19.70 1.27
CA LEU A 114 -13.82 -18.84 0.81
C LEU A 114 -13.68 -17.58 1.66
N PHE A 115 -14.81 -17.03 2.12
CA PHE A 115 -14.78 -15.88 3.00
C PHE A 115 -14.21 -16.25 4.38
N ALA A 116 -14.58 -17.40 4.94
CA ALA A 116 -13.99 -17.92 6.17
C ALA A 116 -12.49 -18.17 6.02
N LYS A 117 -12.05 -18.68 4.84
CA LYS A 117 -10.62 -18.85 4.52
C LYS A 117 -9.90 -17.50 4.48
N GLN A 118 -10.48 -16.45 3.87
CA GLN A 118 -9.90 -15.10 3.88
C GLN A 118 -9.75 -14.58 5.32
N GLN A 119 -10.79 -14.73 6.15
CA GLN A 119 -10.76 -14.30 7.55
C GLN A 119 -9.65 -15.03 8.34
N TYR A 120 -9.51 -16.35 8.13
CA TYR A 120 -8.45 -17.14 8.73
C TYR A 120 -7.07 -16.60 8.35
N TYR A 121 -6.76 -16.45 7.05
CA TYR A 121 -5.46 -15.94 6.60
C TYR A 121 -5.22 -14.50 7.06
N PHE A 122 -6.24 -13.67 7.13
CA PHE A 122 -6.10 -12.32 7.67
C PHE A 122 -5.73 -12.35 9.16
N ILE A 123 -6.40 -13.17 9.96
CA ILE A 123 -6.13 -13.31 11.40
C ILE A 123 -4.71 -13.84 11.64
N GLU A 124 -4.31 -14.92 10.97
CA GLU A 124 -2.96 -15.49 11.12
C GLU A 124 -1.86 -14.47 10.75
N GLN A 125 -2.07 -13.68 9.72
CA GLN A 125 -1.11 -12.64 9.35
C GLN A 125 -1.09 -11.46 10.34
N LEU A 126 -2.22 -11.13 10.99
CA LEU A 126 -2.23 -10.18 12.11
C LEU A 126 -1.47 -10.73 13.34
N VAL A 127 -1.55 -12.05 13.58
CA VAL A 127 -0.75 -12.72 14.64
C VAL A 127 0.74 -12.61 14.33
N LEU A 128 1.17 -12.93 13.10
CA LEU A 128 2.57 -12.77 12.66
C LEU A 128 3.01 -11.31 12.76
N ALA A 129 2.22 -10.37 12.28
CA ALA A 129 2.53 -8.94 12.39
C ALA A 129 2.73 -8.51 13.85
N THR A 130 1.90 -9.03 14.77
CA THR A 130 2.03 -8.75 16.21
C THR A 130 3.30 -9.39 16.78
N GLN A 131 3.62 -10.62 16.43
CA GLN A 131 4.82 -11.35 16.86
C GLN A 131 6.10 -10.61 16.45
N TYR A 132 6.15 -10.14 15.20
CA TYR A 132 7.31 -9.43 14.65
C TYR A 132 7.24 -7.89 14.83
N GLN A 133 6.27 -7.39 15.61
CA GLN A 133 6.06 -5.96 15.89
C GLN A 133 6.02 -5.09 14.62
N LYS A 134 5.34 -5.58 13.58
CA LYS A 134 5.20 -4.87 12.30
C LYS A 134 3.79 -4.30 12.12
N PRO A 135 3.65 -3.07 11.58
CA PRO A 135 2.37 -2.57 11.08
C PRO A 135 1.88 -3.42 9.91
N VAL A 136 0.65 -3.22 9.46
CA VAL A 136 0.08 -3.98 8.34
C VAL A 136 -0.39 -3.07 7.22
N LEU A 137 -0.30 -3.56 5.97
CA LEU A 137 -0.84 -2.91 4.79
C LEU A 137 -2.12 -3.65 4.39
N LEU A 138 -3.26 -2.96 4.53
CA LEU A 138 -4.59 -3.56 4.42
C LEU A 138 -5.18 -3.40 3.04
N HIS A 139 -5.55 -4.51 2.43
CA HIS A 139 -6.51 -4.58 1.34
C HIS A 139 -7.93 -4.69 1.88
N ILE A 140 -8.79 -3.75 1.55
CA ILE A 140 -10.19 -3.77 1.99
C ILE A 140 -11.11 -3.45 0.81
N ARG A 141 -11.76 -4.46 0.26
CA ARG A 141 -12.70 -4.27 -0.84
C ARG A 141 -14.06 -4.85 -0.53
N LYS A 142 -15.06 -3.96 -0.30
CA LYS A 142 -16.44 -4.33 0.07
C LYS A 142 -16.56 -5.18 1.34
N ALA A 143 -15.61 -5.04 2.29
CA ALA A 143 -15.55 -5.79 3.54
C ALA A 143 -15.04 -4.94 4.73
N HIS A 144 -15.33 -3.62 4.72
CA HIS A 144 -14.83 -2.70 5.74
C HIS A 144 -15.32 -3.02 7.15
N ALA A 145 -16.60 -3.38 7.28
CA ALA A 145 -17.20 -3.70 8.59
C ALA A 145 -16.55 -4.95 9.21
N GLU A 146 -16.37 -6.00 8.41
CA GLU A 146 -15.75 -7.26 8.82
C GLU A 146 -14.26 -7.06 9.16
N THR A 147 -13.54 -6.31 8.34
CA THR A 147 -12.13 -5.96 8.62
C THR A 147 -11.99 -5.21 9.94
N LEU A 148 -12.82 -4.19 10.19
CA LEU A 148 -12.83 -3.44 11.44
C LEU A 148 -13.21 -4.33 12.64
N ALA A 149 -14.13 -5.27 12.48
CA ALA A 149 -14.51 -6.21 13.51
C ALA A 149 -13.35 -7.15 13.88
N ILE A 150 -12.64 -7.69 12.89
CA ILE A 150 -11.47 -8.55 13.11
C ILE A 150 -10.34 -7.78 13.79
N LEU A 151 -9.97 -6.58 13.31
CA LEU A 151 -8.93 -5.76 13.93
C LEU A 151 -9.20 -5.48 15.41
N LYS A 152 -10.46 -5.19 15.75
CA LYS A 152 -10.91 -4.97 17.15
C LYS A 152 -10.88 -6.26 17.97
N ALA A 153 -11.37 -7.38 17.42
CA ALA A 153 -11.37 -8.68 18.10
C ALA A 153 -9.94 -9.17 18.39
N GLN A 154 -9.02 -8.97 17.46
CA GLN A 154 -7.59 -9.28 17.62
C GLN A 154 -6.84 -8.25 18.48
N LYS A 155 -7.49 -7.15 18.86
CA LYS A 155 -6.88 -6.04 19.62
C LYS A 155 -5.60 -5.53 18.95
N PHE A 156 -5.57 -5.52 17.62
CA PHE A 156 -4.40 -5.10 16.85
C PHE A 156 -4.10 -3.62 17.09
N LYS A 157 -2.87 -3.29 17.48
CA LYS A 157 -2.47 -1.94 17.95
C LYS A 157 -1.30 -1.34 17.17
N LEU A 158 -0.72 -2.09 16.23
CA LEU A 158 0.48 -1.63 15.51
C LEU A 158 0.15 -0.69 14.34
N GLY A 159 -1.14 -0.52 14.01
CA GLY A 159 -1.57 0.37 12.93
C GLY A 159 -1.07 -0.08 11.56
N GLY A 160 -0.81 0.88 10.70
CA GLY A 160 -0.34 0.65 9.33
C GLY A 160 -1.05 1.52 8.30
N ILE A 161 -1.33 0.98 7.12
CA ILE A 161 -1.95 1.71 6.02
C ILE A 161 -3.15 0.91 5.49
N ALA A 162 -4.30 1.57 5.36
CA ALA A 162 -5.42 1.06 4.59
C ALA A 162 -5.24 1.51 3.13
N HIS A 163 -4.67 0.60 2.33
CA HIS A 163 -4.28 0.81 0.93
C HIS A 163 -5.50 1.05 0.03
N ALA A 164 -5.31 1.84 -1.04
CA ALA A 164 -6.31 2.12 -2.11
C ALA A 164 -7.73 2.29 -1.57
N PHE A 165 -7.86 3.15 -0.58
CA PHE A 165 -9.06 3.19 0.26
C PHE A 165 -10.33 3.50 -0.54
N SER A 166 -11.31 2.62 -0.45
CA SER A 166 -12.60 2.69 -1.17
C SER A 166 -13.82 2.81 -0.25
N GLY A 167 -13.61 2.89 1.07
CA GLY A 167 -14.65 3.08 2.07
C GLY A 167 -15.26 4.48 2.09
N GLY A 168 -16.15 4.73 3.06
CA GLY A 168 -16.71 6.05 3.32
C GLY A 168 -16.00 6.77 4.48
N VAL A 169 -16.50 7.95 4.82
CA VAL A 169 -15.90 8.81 5.86
C VAL A 169 -15.87 8.10 7.22
N GLU A 170 -16.93 7.40 7.60
CA GLU A 170 -17.01 6.76 8.91
C GLU A 170 -16.09 5.54 9.02
N GLU A 171 -15.93 4.76 7.95
CA GLU A 171 -14.95 3.67 7.90
C GLU A 171 -13.51 4.21 7.96
N ALA A 172 -13.21 5.31 7.25
CA ALA A 172 -11.90 5.96 7.31
C ALA A 172 -11.58 6.46 8.72
N LYS A 173 -12.51 7.18 9.37
CA LYS A 173 -12.35 7.63 10.77
C LYS A 173 -12.16 6.47 11.74
N ALA A 174 -12.87 5.35 11.53
CA ALA A 174 -12.73 4.17 12.38
C ALA A 174 -11.34 3.53 12.24
N LEU A 175 -10.77 3.46 11.02
CA LEU A 175 -9.42 2.98 10.76
C LEU A 175 -8.36 3.93 11.35
N VAL A 176 -8.52 5.24 11.15
CA VAL A 176 -7.65 6.26 11.76
C VAL A 176 -7.62 6.13 13.28
N LYS A 177 -8.78 5.90 13.92
CA LYS A 177 -8.86 5.67 15.38
C LYS A 177 -8.12 4.40 15.81
N LEU A 178 -7.95 3.41 14.94
CA LEU A 178 -7.17 2.20 15.18
C LEU A 178 -5.67 2.37 14.83
N GLY A 179 -5.23 3.58 14.48
CA GLY A 179 -3.82 3.89 14.18
C GLY A 179 -3.43 3.73 12.71
N PHE A 180 -4.40 3.57 11.80
CA PHE A 180 -4.11 3.44 10.38
C PHE A 180 -4.07 4.80 9.67
N LYS A 181 -3.16 4.93 8.71
CA LYS A 181 -3.22 5.96 7.67
C LYS A 181 -4.05 5.44 6.48
N ILE A 182 -4.58 6.37 5.71
CA ILE A 182 -5.43 6.09 4.54
C ILE A 182 -4.58 6.32 3.29
N GLY A 183 -4.40 5.25 2.51
CA GLY A 183 -3.67 5.25 1.24
C GLY A 183 -4.50 5.84 0.12
N VAL A 184 -3.90 6.78 -0.61
CA VAL A 184 -4.52 7.49 -1.73
C VAL A 184 -3.75 7.22 -3.00
N THR A 185 -4.42 6.64 -3.99
CA THR A 185 -3.87 6.28 -5.30
C THR A 185 -4.19 7.33 -6.38
N GLY A 186 -3.80 7.06 -7.62
CA GLY A 186 -4.13 7.86 -8.80
C GLY A 186 -5.63 8.15 -9.00
N GLN A 187 -6.51 7.42 -8.33
CA GLN A 187 -7.96 7.69 -8.34
C GLN A 187 -8.33 9.09 -7.85
N ILE A 188 -7.49 9.73 -7.04
CA ILE A 188 -7.72 11.09 -6.56
C ILE A 188 -7.77 12.12 -7.70
N THR A 189 -7.11 11.83 -8.83
CA THR A 189 -7.08 12.70 -10.01
C THR A 189 -8.38 12.64 -10.82
N ASN A 190 -9.28 11.70 -10.51
CA ASN A 190 -10.57 11.58 -11.18
C ASN A 190 -11.60 12.51 -10.51
N PRO A 191 -12.13 13.53 -11.23
CA PRO A 191 -13.13 14.46 -10.68
C PRO A 191 -14.45 13.76 -10.27
N ASN A 192 -14.70 12.55 -10.78
CA ASN A 192 -15.87 11.75 -10.42
C ASN A 192 -15.65 10.89 -9.17
N ALA A 193 -14.46 10.83 -8.61
CA ALA A 193 -14.16 10.11 -7.38
C ALA A 193 -14.66 10.86 -6.12
N LYS A 194 -15.88 11.38 -6.15
CA LYS A 194 -16.46 12.26 -5.13
C LYS A 194 -16.41 11.68 -3.72
N LYS A 195 -16.61 10.36 -3.59
CA LYS A 195 -16.54 9.67 -2.29
C LYS A 195 -15.13 9.75 -1.71
N LEU A 196 -14.09 9.51 -2.52
CA LEU A 196 -12.70 9.62 -2.10
C LEU A 196 -12.35 11.07 -1.72
N HIS A 197 -12.79 12.06 -2.52
CA HIS A 197 -12.58 13.47 -2.21
C HIS A 197 -13.21 13.86 -0.86
N GLN A 198 -14.44 13.39 -0.57
CA GLN A 198 -15.10 13.61 0.73
C GLN A 198 -14.33 12.97 1.89
N VAL A 199 -13.81 11.75 1.71
CA VAL A 199 -13.00 11.07 2.72
C VAL A 199 -11.75 11.88 3.01
N VAL A 200 -10.99 12.25 1.97
CA VAL A 200 -9.74 13.03 2.08
C VAL A 200 -9.97 14.34 2.84
N GLN A 201 -11.02 15.10 2.47
CA GLN A 201 -11.39 16.35 3.16
C GLN A 201 -11.79 16.12 4.62
N ALA A 202 -12.50 15.04 4.92
CA ALA A 202 -13.05 14.76 6.25
C ALA A 202 -11.99 14.30 7.27
N ILE A 203 -10.92 13.61 6.82
CA ILE A 203 -9.89 13.07 7.73
C ILE A 203 -8.64 13.93 7.81
N GLY A 204 -8.44 14.86 6.87
CA GLY A 204 -7.29 15.79 6.85
C GLY A 204 -5.97 15.14 6.42
N SER A 205 -5.01 16.00 6.03
CA SER A 205 -3.71 15.58 5.51
C SER A 205 -2.86 14.75 6.48
N GLU A 206 -3.08 14.92 7.78
CA GLU A 206 -2.36 14.22 8.85
C GLU A 206 -2.64 12.71 8.90
N ASN A 207 -3.70 12.25 8.23
CA ASN A 207 -4.13 10.85 8.23
C ASN A 207 -3.96 10.17 6.86
N LEU A 208 -3.30 10.83 5.90
CA LEU A 208 -3.12 10.35 4.55
C LEU A 208 -1.68 9.92 4.27
N VAL A 209 -1.54 8.96 3.36
CA VAL A 209 -0.31 8.62 2.63
C VAL A 209 -0.63 8.53 1.15
N ILE A 210 0.39 8.58 0.28
CA ILE A 210 0.22 8.45 -1.17
C ILE A 210 0.92 7.19 -1.68
N GLU A 211 0.36 6.64 -2.76
CA GLU A 211 0.83 5.41 -3.36
C GLU A 211 0.43 5.34 -4.83
N THR A 212 1.21 4.58 -5.61
CA THR A 212 0.86 4.35 -7.00
C THR A 212 -0.01 3.13 -7.19
N ASP A 213 0.19 2.06 -6.41
CA ASP A 213 -0.37 0.74 -6.65
C ASP A 213 -0.02 0.23 -8.06
N CYS A 214 1.17 0.61 -8.55
CA CYS A 214 1.61 0.22 -9.88
C CYS A 214 1.82 -1.31 -9.96
N PRO A 215 1.48 -1.91 -11.10
CA PRO A 215 1.16 -1.36 -12.42
C PRO A 215 -0.30 -0.93 -12.63
N ASP A 216 -1.15 -0.96 -11.59
CA ASP A 216 -2.56 -0.56 -11.61
C ASP A 216 -2.76 0.92 -11.22
N MET A 217 -4.00 1.35 -11.04
CA MET A 217 -4.43 2.65 -10.49
C MET A 217 -3.81 3.88 -11.14
N THR A 218 -3.53 3.83 -12.46
CA THR A 218 -2.94 4.94 -13.23
C THR A 218 -3.75 6.23 -13.03
N PRO A 219 -3.11 7.36 -12.65
CA PRO A 219 -3.77 8.66 -12.58
C PRO A 219 -4.48 9.00 -13.90
N LEU A 220 -5.64 9.64 -13.83
CA LEU A 220 -6.47 9.91 -15.01
C LEU A 220 -5.71 10.71 -16.07
N CYS A 221 -4.91 11.70 -15.65
CA CYS A 221 -4.07 12.52 -16.53
C CYS A 221 -2.94 11.75 -17.23
N CYS A 222 -2.58 10.56 -16.73
CA CYS A 222 -1.53 9.70 -17.28
C CYS A 222 -2.09 8.58 -18.16
N GLN A 223 -3.42 8.42 -18.25
CA GLN A 223 -4.03 7.40 -19.09
C GLN A 223 -3.89 7.75 -20.56
N THR A 224 -3.31 6.83 -21.34
CA THR A 224 -3.08 7.02 -22.78
C THR A 224 -4.19 6.41 -23.65
N SER A 225 -5.07 5.62 -23.05
CA SER A 225 -6.18 4.94 -23.75
C SER A 225 -7.41 4.85 -22.83
N THR A 226 -8.59 4.96 -23.42
CA THR A 226 -9.86 4.66 -22.75
C THR A 226 -10.30 3.20 -22.92
N GLU A 227 -9.69 2.47 -23.86
CA GLU A 227 -10.02 1.10 -24.21
C GLU A 227 -9.08 0.07 -23.58
N HIS A 228 -7.84 0.46 -23.34
CA HIS A 228 -6.80 -0.40 -22.80
C HIS A 228 -6.20 0.17 -21.53
N ARG A 229 -5.85 -0.73 -20.60
CA ARG A 229 -5.14 -0.37 -19.39
C ARG A 229 -3.80 0.31 -19.73
N THR A 230 -3.58 1.51 -19.24
CA THR A 230 -2.28 2.14 -19.23
C THR A 230 -1.51 1.66 -18.01
N ARG A 231 -0.31 1.10 -18.21
CA ARG A 231 0.54 0.66 -17.10
C ARG A 231 0.95 1.86 -16.23
N ASN A 232 0.63 1.81 -14.96
CA ASN A 232 1.12 2.76 -13.97
C ASN A 232 2.58 2.48 -13.60
N THR A 233 3.27 3.48 -13.08
CA THR A 233 4.67 3.36 -12.63
C THR A 233 4.90 4.29 -11.43
N PRO A 234 5.95 4.08 -10.61
CA PRO A 234 6.28 4.98 -9.50
C PRO A 234 6.55 6.42 -9.95
N VAL A 235 6.89 6.64 -11.22
CA VAL A 235 7.10 7.98 -11.83
C VAL A 235 5.85 8.84 -11.75
N ASN A 236 4.68 8.23 -11.63
CA ASN A 236 3.38 8.92 -11.61
C ASN A 236 2.95 9.39 -10.19
N LEU A 237 3.70 9.09 -9.15
CA LEU A 237 3.36 9.50 -7.78
C LEU A 237 3.15 11.03 -7.61
N PRO A 238 3.92 11.93 -8.27
CA PRO A 238 3.68 13.36 -8.19
C PRO A 238 2.26 13.79 -8.62
N TYR A 239 1.63 13.08 -9.55
CA TYR A 239 0.24 13.39 -9.96
C TYR A 239 -0.77 13.05 -8.87
N VAL A 240 -0.47 12.05 -8.02
CA VAL A 240 -1.31 11.76 -6.83
C VAL A 240 -1.20 12.90 -5.83
N LEU A 241 0.00 13.41 -5.58
CA LEU A 241 0.22 14.59 -4.74
C LEU A 241 -0.54 15.80 -5.28
N GLU A 242 -0.46 16.06 -6.59
CA GLU A 242 -1.16 17.19 -7.23
C GLU A 242 -2.68 17.05 -7.08
N GLY A 243 -3.23 15.85 -7.30
CA GLY A 243 -4.65 15.59 -7.06
C GLY A 243 -5.08 15.86 -5.61
N LEU A 244 -4.25 15.46 -4.64
CA LEU A 244 -4.50 15.78 -3.22
C LEU A 244 -4.41 17.28 -2.94
N ASN A 245 -3.44 18.00 -3.54
CA ASN A 245 -3.34 19.45 -3.40
C ASN A 245 -4.63 20.16 -3.83
N GLN A 246 -5.19 19.76 -4.96
CA GLN A 246 -6.43 20.33 -5.49
C GLN A 246 -7.61 20.07 -4.54
N VAL A 247 -7.71 18.87 -3.97
CA VAL A 247 -8.81 18.49 -3.07
C VAL A 247 -8.69 19.16 -1.70
N LEU A 248 -7.46 19.31 -1.16
CA LEU A 248 -7.19 19.86 0.18
C LEU A 248 -6.91 21.35 0.16
N ASN A 249 -6.67 21.96 -1.02
CA ASN A 249 -6.25 23.35 -1.17
C ASN A 249 -5.02 23.69 -0.29
N MET A 250 -3.99 22.84 -0.35
CA MET A 250 -2.74 22.97 0.42
C MET A 250 -1.57 23.26 -0.52
N GLU A 251 -0.53 23.89 0.02
CA GLU A 251 0.73 24.09 -0.68
C GLU A 251 1.47 22.75 -0.86
N SER A 252 2.02 22.49 -2.07
CA SER A 252 2.59 21.22 -2.48
C SER A 252 3.75 20.75 -1.57
N GLU A 253 4.67 21.67 -1.23
CA GLU A 253 5.83 21.31 -0.40
C GLU A 253 5.41 20.92 1.02
N LYS A 254 4.48 21.69 1.60
CA LYS A 254 3.94 21.41 2.94
C LYS A 254 3.16 20.10 2.97
N LEU A 255 2.38 19.82 1.93
CA LEU A 255 1.65 18.55 1.83
C LEU A 255 2.61 17.38 1.65
N ALA A 256 3.59 17.48 0.74
CA ALA A 256 4.59 16.43 0.51
C ALA A 256 5.36 16.09 1.80
N GLN A 257 5.80 17.10 2.55
CA GLN A 257 6.45 16.89 3.84
C GLN A 257 5.55 16.14 4.83
N ARG A 258 4.27 16.54 4.94
CA ARG A 258 3.30 15.89 5.82
C ARG A 258 3.08 14.42 5.44
N LEU A 259 2.92 14.13 4.14
CA LEU A 259 2.71 12.78 3.63
C LEU A 259 3.96 11.90 3.85
N TRP A 260 5.15 12.45 3.68
CA TRP A 260 6.41 11.78 4.00
C TRP A 260 6.48 11.39 5.48
N GLU A 261 6.23 12.34 6.39
CA GLU A 261 6.21 12.10 7.84
C GLU A 261 5.16 11.05 8.23
N ASN A 262 3.96 11.11 7.61
CA ASN A 262 2.90 10.13 7.84
C ASN A 262 3.33 8.73 7.40
N SER A 263 4.03 8.60 6.26
CA SER A 263 4.52 7.32 5.73
C SER A 263 5.55 6.70 6.68
N LEU A 264 6.52 7.50 7.14
CA LEU A 264 7.49 7.05 8.13
C LEU A 264 6.81 6.59 9.43
N HIS A 265 5.84 7.37 9.92
CA HIS A 265 5.10 7.02 11.13
C HIS A 265 4.27 5.73 10.96
N ALA A 266 3.55 5.59 9.83
CA ALA A 266 2.71 4.41 9.55
C ALA A 266 3.52 3.12 9.44
N LEU A 267 4.79 3.22 9.03
CA LEU A 267 5.71 2.10 8.83
C LEU A 267 6.72 1.91 9.97
N ASN A 268 6.58 2.69 11.07
CA ASN A 268 7.51 2.70 12.20
C ASN A 268 8.98 2.94 11.78
N LEU A 269 9.19 3.73 10.72
CA LEU A 269 10.51 4.11 10.25
C LEU A 269 11.03 5.35 11.00
N PRO A 270 12.35 5.44 11.25
CA PRO A 270 12.91 6.60 11.95
C PRO A 270 12.75 7.87 11.11
N VAL A 271 12.29 8.93 11.74
CA VAL A 271 12.28 10.28 11.15
C VAL A 271 13.73 10.79 11.19
N ASN A 272 14.51 10.52 10.16
CA ASN A 272 15.83 11.13 10.02
C ASN A 272 15.63 12.60 9.66
N HIS A 273 15.67 13.49 10.65
CA HIS A 273 15.93 14.90 10.40
C HIS A 273 17.38 15.02 9.88
N LYS A 274 17.59 14.79 8.58
CA LYS A 274 18.79 15.35 7.94
C LYS A 274 18.60 16.84 8.01
N GLY A 275 19.42 17.47 8.85
CA GLY A 275 19.39 18.89 9.14
C GLY A 275 19.33 19.74 7.86
N ILE A 276 18.53 20.77 7.97
CA ILE A 276 18.49 21.94 7.10
C ILE A 276 19.89 22.53 6.99
#